data_cd1a8ec693e72db3e8908e35d865d469
#
_entry.id   cd1a8ec693e72db3e8908e35d865d469
#
_cell.length_a   1.000
_cell.length_b   1.000
_cell.length_c   1.000
_cell.angle_alpha   90.00
_cell.angle_beta   90.00
_cell.angle_gamma   90.00
#
_symmetry.space_group_name_H-M   'P 1'
#
loop_
_entity.id
_entity.type
_entity.pdbx_description
1 polymer ?
#
loop_
_entity_poly.entity_id
_entity_poly.type
_entity_poly.pdbx_seq_one_letter_code
_entity_poly.pdbx_strand_id
1 'polypeptide(L)'
;GGMGDYGPIKNYLENFISNKNVMVHGLGYAAKDSVMYKLLNTQIGEKVECYGKIYTKRCLTMTTSELTGHAPRDILLKLIKEFPYVQSISINHGEINTQKWFRKFLLENLDLKENQIDICKPEVGVRIEANGITEIFKTKLDPMY
;
A
#
# COMPACT_ATOMS: atom_id res chain seq x y z
N GLY A 1 -1.11 7.04 11.59
CA GLY A 1 -0.30 6.42 10.73
C GLY A 1 0.23 5.04 11.04
N GLY A 2 -0.30 4.01 10.37
CA GLY A 2 0.19 2.63 10.50
C GLY A 2 1.65 2.42 10.08
N MET A 3 2.21 3.37 9.31
CA MET A 3 3.62 3.34 8.91
C MET A 3 4.58 3.90 9.98
N GLY A 4 4.07 4.55 11.01
CA GLY A 4 4.88 5.14 12.07
C GLY A 4 5.53 6.49 11.73
N ASP A 5 5.40 6.99 10.50
CA ASP A 5 6.18 8.13 10.01
C ASP A 5 5.73 9.47 10.57
N TYR A 6 4.44 9.61 10.86
CA TYR A 6 3.84 10.88 11.31
C TYR A 6 2.62 10.67 12.19
N GLY A 7 2.12 11.77 12.75
CA GLY A 7 0.98 11.77 13.67
C GLY A 7 1.36 11.41 15.11
N PRO A 8 0.40 11.16 15.99
CA PRO A 8 0.65 10.88 17.41
C PRO A 8 1.62 9.73 17.68
N ILE A 9 1.64 8.70 16.81
CA ILE A 9 2.54 7.54 16.94
C ILE A 9 4.01 7.94 16.95
N LYS A 10 4.39 9.01 16.23
CA LYS A 10 5.76 9.53 16.23
C LYS A 10 6.24 9.83 17.65
N ASN A 11 5.47 10.57 18.42
CA ASN A 11 5.82 10.95 19.78
C ASN A 11 5.99 9.71 20.68
N TYR A 12 5.14 8.70 20.52
CA TYR A 12 5.26 7.45 21.25
C TYR A 12 6.55 6.71 20.86
N LEU A 13 6.84 6.55 19.58
CA LEU A 13 8.01 5.84 19.11
C LEU A 13 9.31 6.55 19.53
N GLU A 14 9.41 7.88 19.40
CA GLU A 14 10.58 8.63 19.87
C GLU A 14 10.89 8.38 21.35
N ASN A 15 9.88 8.23 22.18
CA ASN A 15 10.05 8.00 23.63
C ASN A 15 10.29 6.52 23.99
N PHE A 16 9.80 5.58 23.19
CA PHE A 16 9.73 4.18 23.59
C PHE A 16 10.59 3.21 22.79
N ILE A 17 11.18 3.60 21.65
CA ILE A 17 12.07 2.73 20.85
C ILE A 17 13.19 2.13 21.73
N SER A 18 13.78 2.92 22.64
CA SER A 18 14.86 2.49 23.51
C SER A 18 14.41 1.89 24.85
N ASN A 19 13.15 1.57 25.00
CA ASN A 19 12.60 0.99 26.23
C ASN A 19 12.35 -0.52 26.08
N LYS A 20 13.06 -1.34 26.87
CA LYS A 20 12.93 -2.81 26.83
C LYS A 20 11.58 -3.36 27.32
N ASN A 21 10.82 -2.57 28.05
CA ASN A 21 9.51 -2.97 28.58
C ASN A 21 8.35 -2.60 27.66
N VAL A 22 8.64 -2.16 26.44
CA VAL A 22 7.64 -1.77 25.44
C VAL A 22 7.63 -2.76 24.30
N MET A 23 6.44 -3.08 23.82
CA MET A 23 6.23 -3.78 22.57
C MET A 23 5.53 -2.85 21.57
N VAL A 24 6.07 -2.76 20.36
CA VAL A 24 5.46 -2.06 19.23
C VAL A 24 4.86 -3.09 18.30
N HIS A 25 3.55 -3.07 18.16
CA HIS A 25 2.82 -4.01 17.32
C HIS A 25 2.34 -3.30 16.04
N GLY A 26 2.91 -3.69 14.90
CA GLY A 26 2.45 -3.26 13.59
C GLY A 26 1.20 -4.04 13.16
N LEU A 27 0.12 -3.32 12.89
CA LEU A 27 -1.14 -3.89 12.43
C LEU A 27 -1.26 -3.68 10.92
N GLY A 28 -0.83 -4.66 10.12
CA GLY A 28 -0.88 -4.62 8.68
C GLY A 28 0.47 -4.35 8.01
N TYR A 29 0.40 -3.87 6.76
CA TYR A 29 1.56 -3.65 5.91
C TYR A 29 2.41 -2.45 6.35
N ALA A 30 3.74 -2.62 6.31
CA ALA A 30 4.71 -1.56 6.49
C ALA A 30 5.53 -1.36 5.21
N ALA A 31 5.44 -0.19 4.59
CA ALA A 31 6.22 0.14 3.39
C ALA A 31 7.71 0.16 3.70
N LYS A 32 8.55 -0.24 2.73
CA LYS A 32 10.00 -0.45 2.92
C LYS A 32 10.73 0.70 3.61
N ASP A 33 10.42 1.94 3.32
CA ASP A 33 11.13 3.09 3.87
C ASP A 33 10.48 3.67 5.14
N SER A 34 9.37 3.08 5.58
CA SER A 34 8.65 3.55 6.77
C SER A 34 9.40 3.25 8.07
N VAL A 35 9.13 4.05 9.10
CA VAL A 35 9.70 3.85 10.43
C VAL A 35 9.31 2.48 11.00
N MET A 36 8.07 2.03 10.79
CA MET A 36 7.63 0.71 11.21
C MET A 36 8.43 -0.39 10.53
N TYR A 37 8.66 -0.31 9.21
CA TYR A 37 9.48 -1.28 8.49
C TYR A 37 10.92 -1.33 9.04
N LYS A 38 11.54 -0.18 9.26
CA LYS A 38 12.89 -0.09 9.87
C LYS A 38 12.92 -0.76 11.25
N LEU A 39 11.92 -0.48 12.10
CA LEU A 39 11.84 -1.08 13.43
C LEU A 39 11.64 -2.60 13.38
N LEU A 40 10.81 -3.11 12.48
CA LEU A 40 10.58 -4.54 12.33
C LEU A 40 11.85 -5.30 11.86
N ASN A 41 12.70 -4.65 11.04
CA ASN A 41 13.88 -5.25 10.45
C ASN A 41 15.18 -4.94 11.20
N THR A 42 15.15 -4.18 12.28
CA THR A 42 16.31 -3.91 13.15
C THR A 42 16.27 -4.85 14.35
N GLN A 43 17.41 -5.46 14.72
CA GLN A 43 17.50 -6.34 15.90
C GLN A 43 17.55 -5.53 17.20
N ILE A 44 17.17 -6.17 18.31
CA ILE A 44 17.30 -5.56 19.64
C ILE A 44 18.79 -5.32 19.94
N GLY A 45 19.13 -4.11 20.39
CA GLY A 45 20.49 -3.66 20.64
C GLY A 45 21.13 -2.91 19.49
N GLU A 46 20.65 -3.04 18.28
CA GLU A 46 21.14 -2.32 17.10
C GLU A 46 20.64 -0.87 17.03
N LYS A 47 21.31 -0.09 16.20
CA LYS A 47 20.96 1.29 15.91
C LYS A 47 19.92 1.37 14.80
N VAL A 48 18.91 2.21 15.00
CA VAL A 48 17.89 2.51 14.00
C VAL A 48 17.75 4.01 13.85
N GLU A 49 17.74 4.48 12.61
CA GLU A 49 17.49 5.88 12.30
C GLU A 49 16.00 6.11 12.06
N CYS A 50 15.40 6.96 12.88
CA CYS A 50 14.00 7.37 12.79
C CYS A 50 13.90 8.86 13.07
N TYR A 51 13.11 9.58 12.26
CA TYR A 51 12.84 11.02 12.47
C TYR A 51 14.11 11.91 12.51
N GLY A 52 15.14 11.55 11.74
CA GLY A 52 16.43 12.25 11.73
C GLY A 52 17.30 12.06 12.98
N LYS A 53 16.96 11.10 13.84
CA LYS A 53 17.71 10.74 15.05
C LYS A 53 18.06 9.26 15.05
N ILE A 54 19.16 8.92 15.73
CA ILE A 54 19.60 7.53 15.90
C ILE A 54 19.22 7.04 17.29
N TYR A 55 18.48 5.93 17.33
CA TYR A 55 18.06 5.26 18.56
C TYR A 55 18.75 3.89 18.69
N THR A 56 18.98 3.43 19.91
CA THR A 56 19.27 2.01 20.15
C THR A 56 17.94 1.31 20.35
N LYS A 57 17.56 0.42 19.43
CA LYS A 57 16.32 -0.34 19.57
C LYS A 57 16.41 -1.29 20.75
N ARG A 58 15.49 -1.16 21.69
CA ARG A 58 15.34 -2.07 22.84
C ARG A 58 13.90 -2.60 22.97
N CYS A 59 12.93 -1.94 22.37
CA CYS A 59 11.55 -2.40 22.35
C CYS A 59 11.42 -3.71 21.55
N LEU A 60 10.49 -4.56 21.97
CA LEU A 60 10.02 -5.67 21.16
C LEU A 60 9.22 -5.14 19.98
N THR A 61 9.32 -5.80 18.84
CA THR A 61 8.48 -5.49 17.68
C THR A 61 7.84 -6.76 17.15
N MET A 62 6.58 -6.67 16.80
CA MET A 62 5.85 -7.72 16.09
C MET A 62 4.91 -7.12 15.06
N THR A 63 4.46 -7.93 14.13
CA THR A 63 3.47 -7.53 13.12
C THR A 63 2.42 -8.62 12.92
N THR A 64 1.22 -8.20 12.54
CA THR A 64 0.16 -9.08 12.05
C THR A 64 -0.45 -8.47 10.79
N SER A 65 -0.81 -9.30 9.83
CA SER A 65 -1.51 -8.89 8.60
C SER A 65 -3.03 -9.05 8.69
N GLU A 66 -3.55 -9.52 9.81
CA GLU A 66 -4.96 -9.86 9.96
C GLU A 66 -5.87 -8.64 10.09
N LEU A 67 -5.36 -7.52 10.60
CA LEU A 67 -6.10 -6.27 10.76
C LEU A 67 -5.77 -5.30 9.61
N THR A 68 -6.20 -5.65 8.42
CA THR A 68 -6.07 -4.77 7.25
C THR A 68 -7.41 -4.13 6.87
N GLY A 69 -7.39 -2.86 6.49
CA GLY A 69 -8.55 -2.18 5.88
C GLY A 69 -8.70 -2.46 4.38
N HIS A 70 -7.75 -3.19 3.77
CA HIS A 70 -7.81 -3.53 2.36
C HIS A 70 -8.58 -4.84 2.15
N ALA A 71 -9.49 -4.85 1.19
CA ALA A 71 -10.19 -6.07 0.81
C ALA A 71 -9.22 -7.09 0.20
N PRO A 72 -9.29 -8.38 0.60
CA PRO A 72 -8.57 -9.46 -0.06
C PRO A 72 -8.97 -9.57 -1.54
N ARG A 73 -8.03 -10.09 -2.36
CA ARG A 73 -8.24 -10.24 -3.82
C ARG A 73 -9.54 -10.97 -4.18
N ASP A 74 -9.87 -12.01 -3.42
CA ASP A 74 -11.04 -12.86 -3.70
C ASP A 74 -12.34 -12.09 -3.44
N ILE A 75 -12.34 -11.20 -2.46
CA ILE A 75 -13.46 -10.28 -2.20
C ILE A 75 -13.59 -9.25 -3.31
N LEU A 76 -12.45 -8.70 -3.79
CA LEU A 76 -12.44 -7.78 -4.94
C LEU A 76 -12.96 -8.47 -6.20
N LEU A 77 -12.52 -9.71 -6.48
CA LEU A 77 -13.03 -10.48 -7.61
C LEU A 77 -14.52 -10.76 -7.49
N LYS A 78 -15.00 -11.14 -6.30
CA LYS A 78 -16.42 -11.35 -6.04
C LYS A 78 -17.22 -10.07 -6.31
N LEU A 79 -16.75 -8.94 -5.80
CA LEU A 79 -17.39 -7.65 -6.03
C LEU A 79 -17.48 -7.33 -7.54
N ILE A 80 -16.41 -7.55 -8.30
CA ILE A 80 -16.39 -7.32 -9.74
C ILE A 80 -17.43 -8.20 -10.44
N LYS A 81 -17.56 -9.46 -10.02
CA LYS A 81 -18.53 -10.41 -10.60
C LYS A 81 -20.00 -10.11 -10.25
N GLU A 82 -20.25 -9.26 -9.26
CA GLU A 82 -21.61 -8.80 -8.93
C GLU A 82 -22.12 -7.71 -9.88
N PHE A 83 -21.24 -7.06 -10.65
CA PHE A 83 -21.67 -6.13 -11.68
C PHE A 83 -22.23 -6.89 -12.89
N PRO A 84 -23.42 -6.53 -13.40
CA PRO A 84 -24.06 -7.24 -14.51
C PRO A 84 -23.26 -7.12 -15.82
N TYR A 85 -22.44 -6.09 -15.93
CA TYR A 85 -21.59 -5.83 -17.09
C TYR A 85 -20.34 -5.06 -16.67
N VAL A 86 -19.18 -5.60 -16.99
CA VAL A 86 -17.87 -4.94 -16.77
C VAL A 86 -17.19 -4.78 -18.14
N GLN A 87 -17.07 -3.56 -18.60
CA GLN A 87 -16.46 -3.22 -19.87
C GLN A 87 -14.94 -3.08 -19.77
N SER A 88 -14.45 -2.48 -18.68
CA SER A 88 -13.04 -2.30 -18.43
C SER A 88 -12.76 -2.13 -16.93
N ILE A 89 -11.54 -2.44 -16.53
CA ILE A 89 -11.06 -2.30 -15.16
C ILE A 89 -9.79 -1.47 -15.17
N SER A 90 -9.73 -0.47 -14.32
CA SER A 90 -8.54 0.35 -14.10
C SER A 90 -8.00 0.10 -12.69
N ILE A 91 -6.83 -0.51 -12.60
CA ILE A 91 -6.18 -0.85 -11.33
C ILE A 91 -5.38 0.36 -10.86
N ASN A 92 -5.75 0.88 -9.71
CA ASN A 92 -5.09 2.01 -9.06
C ASN A 92 -4.67 1.64 -7.65
N HIS A 93 -3.68 2.34 -7.10
CA HIS A 93 -3.14 2.14 -5.76
C HIS A 93 -2.40 0.80 -5.58
N GLY A 94 -1.35 0.82 -4.73
CA GLY A 94 -0.51 -0.34 -4.44
C GLY A 94 0.81 -0.36 -5.23
N GLU A 95 1.70 -1.26 -4.84
CA GLU A 95 2.98 -1.45 -5.51
C GLU A 95 2.80 -2.00 -6.93
N ILE A 96 3.62 -1.55 -7.86
CA ILE A 96 3.51 -1.93 -9.30
C ILE A 96 3.54 -3.44 -9.52
N ASN A 97 4.33 -4.17 -8.75
CA ASN A 97 4.40 -5.63 -8.86
C ASN A 97 3.09 -6.29 -8.39
N THR A 98 2.48 -5.77 -7.34
CA THR A 98 1.17 -6.22 -6.84
C THR A 98 0.07 -5.91 -7.86
N GLN A 99 0.09 -4.73 -8.47
CA GLN A 99 -0.85 -4.35 -9.53
C GLN A 99 -0.74 -5.27 -10.75
N LYS A 100 0.49 -5.56 -11.22
CA LYS A 100 0.74 -6.48 -12.33
C LYS A 100 0.24 -7.89 -12.03
N TRP A 101 0.52 -8.36 -10.81
CA TRP A 101 0.05 -9.66 -10.36
C TRP A 101 -1.48 -9.71 -10.29
N PHE A 102 -2.12 -8.68 -9.74
CA PHE A 102 -3.59 -8.61 -9.67
C PHE A 102 -4.23 -8.50 -11.06
N ARG A 103 -3.62 -7.75 -12.00
CA ARG A 103 -4.05 -7.72 -13.40
C ARG A 103 -4.07 -9.12 -14.02
N LYS A 104 -2.98 -9.87 -13.84
CA LYS A 104 -2.88 -11.25 -14.33
C LYS A 104 -3.97 -12.14 -13.70
N PHE A 105 -4.16 -12.04 -12.40
CA PHE A 105 -5.21 -12.76 -11.68
C PHE A 105 -6.62 -12.43 -12.21
N LEU A 106 -6.91 -11.18 -12.52
CA LEU A 106 -8.20 -10.79 -13.10
C LEU A 106 -8.40 -11.36 -14.51
N LEU A 107 -7.36 -11.35 -15.35
CA LEU A 107 -7.40 -11.94 -16.70
C LEU A 107 -7.64 -13.46 -16.67
N GLU A 108 -7.15 -14.14 -15.65
CA GLU A 108 -7.36 -15.58 -15.46
C GLU A 108 -8.76 -15.94 -14.92
N ASN A 109 -9.48 -14.98 -14.31
CA ASN A 109 -10.75 -15.23 -13.59
C ASN A 109 -11.96 -14.48 -14.15
N LEU A 110 -11.76 -13.60 -15.13
CA LEU A 110 -12.80 -12.84 -15.83
C LEU A 110 -12.68 -13.04 -17.33
N ASP A 111 -13.81 -13.00 -18.03
CA ASP A 111 -13.82 -13.00 -19.50
C ASP A 111 -13.56 -11.58 -20.03
N LEU A 112 -12.35 -11.07 -19.78
CA LEU A 112 -11.88 -9.76 -20.24
C LEU A 112 -10.59 -9.93 -21.04
N LYS A 113 -10.42 -9.09 -22.07
CA LYS A 113 -9.20 -9.04 -22.87
C LYS A 113 -8.13 -8.18 -22.18
N GLU A 114 -6.88 -8.35 -22.57
CA GLU A 114 -5.76 -7.59 -22.00
C GLU A 114 -5.91 -6.06 -22.07
N ASN A 115 -6.50 -5.56 -23.15
CA ASN A 115 -6.73 -4.13 -23.35
C ASN A 115 -7.94 -3.57 -22.56
N GLN A 116 -8.68 -4.44 -21.86
CA GLN A 116 -9.77 -4.05 -20.99
C GLN A 116 -9.35 -3.92 -19.53
N ILE A 117 -8.12 -4.32 -19.17
CA ILE A 117 -7.59 -4.15 -17.81
C ILE A 117 -6.31 -3.34 -17.87
N ASP A 118 -6.37 -2.11 -17.38
CA ASP A 118 -5.23 -1.19 -17.33
C ASP A 118 -4.69 -1.01 -15.91
N ILE A 119 -3.40 -0.63 -15.82
CA ILE A 119 -2.76 -0.23 -14.58
C ILE A 119 -2.51 1.27 -14.64
N CYS A 120 -3.19 2.02 -13.77
CA CYS A 120 -3.01 3.46 -13.68
C CYS A 120 -1.57 3.80 -13.29
N LYS A 121 -0.97 4.69 -14.04
CA LYS A 121 0.34 5.25 -13.73
C LYS A 121 0.17 6.63 -13.10
N PRO A 122 1.06 7.04 -12.18
CA PRO A 122 1.12 8.44 -11.74
C PRO A 122 1.22 9.37 -12.95
N GLU A 123 0.60 10.54 -12.87
CA GLU A 123 0.60 11.56 -13.91
C GLU A 123 -0.09 11.17 -15.23
N VAL A 124 -0.82 10.08 -15.23
CA VAL A 124 -1.60 9.64 -16.39
C VAL A 124 -3.07 9.76 -16.09
N GLY A 125 -3.78 10.59 -16.84
CA GLY A 125 -5.23 10.67 -16.82
C GLY A 125 -5.85 9.65 -17.76
N VAL A 126 -7.00 9.14 -17.37
CA VAL A 126 -7.79 8.21 -18.18
C VAL A 126 -9.16 8.83 -18.42
N ARG A 127 -9.54 8.96 -19.68
CA ARG A 127 -10.92 9.35 -20.05
C ARG A 127 -11.76 8.10 -20.22
N ILE A 128 -12.88 8.05 -19.50
CA ILE A 128 -13.84 6.95 -19.55
C ILE A 128 -15.10 7.49 -20.21
N GLU A 129 -15.52 6.88 -21.28
CA GLU A 129 -16.79 7.16 -21.97
C GLU A 129 -17.75 5.97 -21.83
N ALA A 130 -19.00 6.14 -22.26
CA ALA A 130 -20.02 5.08 -22.13
C ALA A 130 -19.67 3.76 -22.83
N ASN A 131 -18.74 3.79 -23.80
CA ASN A 131 -18.23 2.64 -24.53
C ASN A 131 -16.88 2.11 -23.99
N GLY A 132 -16.38 2.64 -22.86
CA GLY A 132 -15.17 2.20 -22.20
C GLY A 132 -14.05 3.26 -22.13
N ILE A 133 -12.81 2.81 -21.83
CA ILE A 133 -11.63 3.68 -21.80
C ILE A 133 -11.28 4.09 -23.22
N THR A 134 -11.40 5.38 -23.54
CA THR A 134 -11.17 5.92 -24.87
C THR A 134 -9.84 6.65 -25.03
N GLU A 135 -9.27 7.16 -23.95
CA GLU A 135 -8.06 7.96 -24.03
C GLU A 135 -7.22 7.87 -22.77
N ILE A 136 -5.91 7.73 -22.96
CA ILE A 136 -4.91 7.82 -21.90
C ILE A 136 -4.03 9.02 -22.23
N PHE A 137 -3.94 10.01 -21.36
CA PHE A 137 -3.19 11.24 -21.57
C PHE A 137 -2.31 11.57 -20.36
N LYS A 138 -1.16 12.22 -20.62
CA LYS A 138 -0.33 12.74 -19.53
C LYS A 138 -0.96 13.99 -18.93
N THR A 139 -1.22 13.96 -17.63
CA THR A 139 -1.61 15.15 -16.89
C THR A 139 -0.35 15.96 -16.56
N LYS A 140 -0.36 17.26 -16.83
CA LYS A 140 0.58 18.16 -16.18
C LYS A 140 0.08 18.34 -14.76
N LEU A 141 0.71 17.69 -13.78
CA LEU A 141 0.48 18.01 -12.39
C LEU A 141 0.97 19.44 -12.16
N ASP A 142 0.09 20.26 -11.61
CA ASP A 142 0.48 21.57 -11.11
C ASP A 142 1.46 21.33 -9.96
N PRO A 143 2.66 21.94 -9.94
CA PRO A 143 3.67 21.67 -8.90
C PRO A 143 3.28 22.15 -7.50
N MET A 144 2.02 22.44 -7.23
CA MET A 144 1.48 22.89 -5.94
C MET A 144 0.72 21.84 -5.13
N TYR A 145 0.90 20.53 -5.40
CA TYR A 145 0.40 19.47 -4.53
C TYR A 145 1.50 18.47 -4.16
#